data_e9497bdae571e0d819268fed615404c5
#
_entry.id   e9497bdae571e0d819268fed615404c5
#
_cell.length_a   1.000
_cell.length_b   1.000
_cell.length_c   1.000
_cell.angle_alpha   90.00
_cell.angle_beta   90.00
_cell.angle_gamma   90.00
#
_symmetry.space_group_name_H-M   'P 1'
#
loop_
_entity.id
_entity.type
_entity.pdbx_description
1 polymer ?
#
loop_
_entity_poly.entity_id
_entity_poly.type
_entity_poly.pdbx_seq_one_letter_code
_entity_poly.pdbx_strand_id
1 'polypeptide(L)'
;MIEQHDAAIAALTERIDVLMEPFRELRELICTIPGISTTVADVVIAETGGDMSVFPSAGHLASWAGVAPGQNESAGRKKQATTRPGDSHLKGALGIAALAASRSKGTYLAARYHRIASRRGKLRAVVAVERSMLTAIWNMATTGNRYEDLGADHYTRLKPDRAKRAALRQLETLGYRVILQPAS
;
A
#
# COMPACT_ATOMS: atom_id res chain seq x y z
N MET A 1 34.48 6.61 -14.42
CA MET A 1 33.35 5.65 -14.50
C MET A 1 32.16 6.09 -13.64
N ILE A 2 32.32 6.35 -12.35
CA ILE A 2 31.20 6.81 -11.47
C ILE A 2 30.59 8.13 -12.00
N GLU A 3 31.41 9.14 -12.26
CA GLU A 3 30.95 10.44 -12.79
C GLU A 3 30.17 10.34 -14.12
N GLN A 4 30.52 9.40 -15.00
CA GLN A 4 29.79 9.16 -16.23
C GLN A 4 28.41 8.55 -16.00
N HIS A 5 28.28 7.66 -15.00
CA HIS A 5 27.00 7.10 -14.61
C HIS A 5 26.12 8.18 -13.93
N ASP A 6 26.70 9.01 -13.08
CA ASP A 6 25.98 10.10 -12.41
C ASP A 6 25.45 11.12 -13.44
N ALA A 7 26.27 11.49 -14.43
CA ALA A 7 25.84 12.36 -15.51
C ALA A 7 24.70 11.74 -16.36
N ALA A 8 24.80 10.44 -16.66
CA ALA A 8 23.76 9.73 -17.40
C ALA A 8 22.45 9.63 -16.59
N ILE A 9 22.53 9.35 -15.30
CA ILE A 9 21.36 9.34 -14.40
C ILE A 9 20.71 10.72 -14.35
N ALA A 10 21.51 11.79 -14.20
CA ALA A 10 20.98 13.15 -14.19
C ALA A 10 20.24 13.51 -15.48
N ALA A 11 20.84 13.21 -16.65
CA ALA A 11 20.22 13.46 -17.94
C ALA A 11 18.91 12.66 -18.15
N LEU A 12 18.86 11.39 -17.69
CA LEU A 12 17.65 10.60 -17.74
C LEU A 12 16.57 11.14 -16.79
N THR A 13 16.96 11.57 -15.59
CA THR A 13 16.04 12.18 -14.63
C THR A 13 15.41 13.45 -15.18
N GLU A 14 16.21 14.34 -15.76
CA GLU A 14 15.73 15.57 -16.42
C GLU A 14 14.75 15.23 -17.56
N ARG A 15 15.07 14.21 -18.35
CA ARG A 15 14.17 13.78 -19.43
C ARG A 15 12.85 13.23 -18.91
N ILE A 16 12.88 12.47 -17.81
CA ILE A 16 11.66 11.96 -17.13
C ILE A 16 10.84 13.14 -16.63
N ASP A 17 11.45 14.13 -15.97
CA ASP A 17 10.73 15.28 -15.45
C ASP A 17 10.00 16.07 -16.55
N VAL A 18 10.64 16.25 -17.72
CA VAL A 18 9.99 16.86 -18.89
C VAL A 18 8.79 16.05 -19.40
N LEU A 19 8.92 14.72 -19.43
CA LEU A 19 7.83 13.84 -19.89
C LEU A 19 6.69 13.76 -18.88
N MET A 20 6.97 13.93 -17.59
CA MET A 20 6.00 13.91 -16.51
C MET A 20 5.28 15.25 -16.29
N GLU A 21 5.68 16.31 -16.98
CA GLU A 21 5.06 17.63 -16.86
C GLU A 21 3.54 17.63 -17.06
N PRO A 22 2.96 16.92 -18.06
CA PRO A 22 1.51 16.83 -18.23
C PRO A 22 0.80 16.12 -17.04
N PHE A 23 1.53 15.34 -16.24
CA PHE A 23 1.03 14.56 -15.13
C PHE A 23 1.43 15.12 -13.75
N ARG A 24 1.95 16.36 -13.70
CA ARG A 24 2.49 16.97 -12.47
C ARG A 24 1.52 16.86 -11.30
N GLU A 25 0.26 17.27 -11.50
CA GLU A 25 -0.74 17.24 -10.44
C GLU A 25 -0.99 15.82 -9.92
N LEU A 26 -1.11 14.84 -10.81
CA LEU A 26 -1.28 13.44 -10.45
C LEU A 26 -0.05 12.89 -9.72
N ARG A 27 1.16 13.24 -10.19
CA ARG A 27 2.43 12.87 -9.59
C ARG A 27 2.53 13.37 -8.14
N GLU A 28 2.25 14.66 -7.93
CA GLU A 28 2.24 15.29 -6.61
C GLU A 28 1.20 14.64 -5.69
N LEU A 29 0.01 14.37 -6.24
CA LEU A 29 -1.07 13.71 -5.53
C LEU A 29 -0.64 12.32 -5.04
N ILE A 30 -0.10 11.47 -5.90
CA ILE A 30 0.36 10.12 -5.59
C ILE A 30 1.49 10.14 -4.54
N CYS A 31 2.40 11.12 -4.59
CA CYS A 31 3.48 11.29 -3.62
C CYS A 31 2.99 11.62 -2.20
N THR A 32 1.72 11.99 -2.00
CA THR A 32 1.16 12.18 -0.65
C THR A 32 0.95 10.86 0.09
N ILE A 33 0.98 9.71 -0.60
CA ILE A 33 0.85 8.40 0.03
C ILE A 33 2.16 8.03 0.73
N PRO A 34 2.15 7.69 2.03
CA PRO A 34 3.36 7.28 2.75
C PRO A 34 4.11 6.15 2.06
N GLY A 35 5.40 6.36 1.82
CA GLY A 35 6.30 5.40 1.19
C GLY A 35 6.41 5.51 -0.32
N ILE A 36 5.60 6.32 -1.00
CA ILE A 36 5.73 6.58 -2.43
C ILE A 36 6.69 7.74 -2.65
N SER A 37 7.77 7.48 -3.38
CA SER A 37 8.70 8.49 -3.89
C SER A 37 8.27 8.99 -5.27
N THR A 38 8.88 10.07 -5.73
CA THR A 38 8.69 10.59 -7.09
C THR A 38 8.92 9.51 -8.15
N THR A 39 10.00 8.75 -8.04
CA THR A 39 10.30 7.64 -8.95
C THR A 39 9.21 6.56 -8.97
N VAL A 40 8.64 6.22 -7.82
CA VAL A 40 7.53 5.26 -7.76
C VAL A 40 6.27 5.85 -8.41
N ALA A 41 5.98 7.13 -8.19
CA ALA A 41 4.87 7.82 -8.84
C ALA A 41 5.03 7.84 -10.36
N ASP A 42 6.26 8.08 -10.86
CA ASP A 42 6.58 8.06 -12.29
C ASP A 42 6.33 6.69 -12.91
N VAL A 43 6.76 5.61 -12.23
CA VAL A 43 6.47 4.25 -12.69
C VAL A 43 4.96 3.98 -12.71
N VAL A 44 4.22 4.39 -11.68
CA VAL A 44 2.76 4.23 -11.65
C VAL A 44 2.12 4.94 -12.84
N ILE A 45 2.51 6.18 -13.12
CA ILE A 45 1.97 6.97 -14.22
C ILE A 45 2.37 6.35 -15.58
N ALA A 46 3.63 5.95 -15.75
CA ALA A 46 4.13 5.36 -16.97
C ALA A 46 3.39 4.05 -17.33
N GLU A 47 3.22 3.16 -16.34
CA GLU A 47 2.59 1.86 -16.57
C GLU A 47 1.06 1.95 -16.75
N THR A 48 0.40 2.93 -16.12
CA THR A 48 -1.07 3.10 -16.21
C THR A 48 -1.50 4.10 -17.30
N GLY A 49 -0.55 4.86 -17.86
CA GLY A 49 -0.84 5.97 -18.77
C GLY A 49 -1.41 7.21 -18.09
N GLY A 50 -1.47 7.24 -16.75
CA GLY A 50 -2.03 8.34 -15.96
C GLY A 50 -3.56 8.47 -16.04
N ASP A 51 -4.23 7.70 -16.90
CA ASP A 51 -5.68 7.70 -17.06
C ASP A 51 -6.31 6.50 -16.33
N MET A 52 -6.92 6.77 -15.18
CA MET A 52 -7.59 5.74 -14.37
C MET A 52 -8.98 5.36 -14.90
N SER A 53 -9.53 6.05 -15.90
CA SER A 53 -10.83 5.73 -16.51
C SER A 53 -10.82 4.40 -17.23
N VAL A 54 -9.64 3.94 -17.69
CA VAL A 54 -9.44 2.62 -18.32
C VAL A 54 -9.67 1.46 -17.34
N PHE A 55 -9.68 1.74 -16.04
CA PHE A 55 -9.94 0.75 -15.00
C PHE A 55 -11.32 1.01 -14.37
N PRO A 56 -12.33 0.17 -14.61
CA PRO A 56 -13.69 0.38 -14.10
C PRO A 56 -13.78 0.48 -12.56
N SER A 57 -12.76 -0.02 -11.84
CA SER A 57 -12.65 0.11 -10.39
C SER A 57 -11.20 -0.12 -9.92
N ALA A 58 -10.90 0.30 -8.69
CA ALA A 58 -9.64 -0.01 -8.03
C ALA A 58 -9.35 -1.52 -7.96
N GLY A 59 -10.39 -2.37 -7.94
CA GLY A 59 -10.26 -3.82 -7.99
C GLY A 59 -9.73 -4.32 -9.33
N HIS A 60 -10.13 -3.71 -10.45
CA HIS A 60 -9.61 -4.03 -11.79
C HIS A 60 -8.15 -3.63 -11.91
N LEU A 61 -7.79 -2.42 -11.47
CA LEU A 61 -6.39 -1.97 -11.42
C LEU A 61 -5.52 -2.94 -10.59
N ALA A 62 -5.97 -3.31 -9.38
CA ALA A 62 -5.25 -4.24 -8.52
C ALA A 62 -5.12 -5.65 -9.13
N SER A 63 -6.11 -6.09 -9.88
CA SER A 63 -6.08 -7.38 -10.59
C SER A 63 -5.10 -7.35 -11.77
N TRP A 64 -5.12 -6.26 -12.56
CA TRP A 64 -4.21 -6.04 -13.66
C TRP A 64 -2.76 -5.96 -13.18
N ALA A 65 -2.49 -5.20 -12.13
CA ALA A 65 -1.17 -5.10 -11.49
C ALA A 65 -0.70 -6.41 -10.82
N GLY A 66 -1.54 -7.44 -10.72
CA GLY A 66 -1.18 -8.72 -10.11
C GLY A 66 -1.06 -8.69 -8.59
N VAL A 67 -1.69 -7.73 -7.91
CA VAL A 67 -1.71 -7.62 -6.44
C VAL A 67 -3.05 -8.03 -5.82
N ALA A 68 -3.99 -8.49 -6.63
CA ALA A 68 -5.20 -9.12 -6.15
C ALA A 68 -4.97 -10.63 -5.90
N PRO A 69 -5.49 -11.19 -4.80
CA PRO A 69 -5.44 -12.64 -4.61
C PRO A 69 -6.28 -13.30 -5.70
N GLY A 70 -5.73 -14.36 -6.32
CA GLY A 70 -6.49 -15.20 -7.23
C GLY A 70 -7.64 -15.90 -6.51
N GLN A 71 -8.69 -16.22 -7.23
CA GLN A 71 -9.72 -17.16 -6.73
C GLN A 71 -9.26 -18.59 -7.01
N ASN A 72 -9.17 -19.40 -5.96
CA ASN A 72 -8.88 -20.81 -6.06
C ASN A 72 -9.89 -21.55 -5.19
N GLU A 73 -11.10 -21.68 -5.75
CA GLU A 73 -12.20 -22.39 -5.12
C GLU A 73 -12.67 -23.50 -6.05
N SER A 74 -12.70 -24.71 -5.54
CA SER A 74 -13.23 -25.88 -6.25
C SER A 74 -14.12 -26.66 -5.30
N ALA A 75 -15.34 -26.98 -5.74
CA ALA A 75 -16.34 -27.74 -4.98
C ALA A 75 -16.56 -27.20 -3.54
N GLY A 76 -16.69 -25.87 -3.40
CA GLY A 76 -16.91 -25.20 -2.10
C GLY A 76 -15.69 -25.17 -1.18
N ARG A 77 -14.54 -25.71 -1.59
CA ARG A 77 -13.29 -25.66 -0.81
C ARG A 77 -12.38 -24.56 -1.32
N LYS A 78 -12.16 -23.54 -0.48
CA LYS A 78 -11.18 -22.48 -0.75
C LYS A 78 -9.77 -22.99 -0.53
N LYS A 79 -8.99 -23.10 -1.60
CA LYS A 79 -7.55 -23.36 -1.54
C LYS A 79 -6.78 -22.04 -1.45
N GLN A 80 -5.52 -22.14 -1.02
CA GLN A 80 -4.64 -20.98 -1.01
C GLN A 80 -4.41 -20.51 -2.45
N ALA A 81 -4.79 -19.28 -2.74
CA ALA A 81 -4.53 -18.66 -4.03
C ALA A 81 -3.27 -17.81 -3.97
N THR A 82 -2.44 -17.93 -4.99
CA THR A 82 -1.32 -17.02 -5.27
C THR A 82 -1.82 -15.81 -6.05
N THR A 83 -1.08 -14.72 -6.01
CA THR A 83 -1.30 -13.61 -6.92
C THR A 83 -0.98 -14.02 -8.35
N ARG A 84 -1.72 -13.46 -9.33
CA ARG A 84 -1.39 -13.65 -10.75
C ARG A 84 -0.08 -12.93 -11.09
N PRO A 85 0.63 -13.35 -12.15
CA PRO A 85 1.60 -12.47 -12.79
C PRO A 85 0.85 -11.19 -13.19
N GLY A 86 1.41 -10.05 -12.93
CA GLY A 86 0.88 -8.76 -13.32
C GLY A 86 2.01 -7.96 -13.94
N ASP A 87 1.82 -6.65 -14.06
CA ASP A 87 2.89 -5.78 -14.50
C ASP A 87 4.08 -5.83 -13.52
N SER A 88 5.25 -6.22 -14.01
CA SER A 88 6.44 -6.46 -13.18
C SER A 88 7.07 -5.16 -12.68
N HIS A 89 7.03 -4.11 -13.48
CA HIS A 89 7.62 -2.80 -13.15
C HIS A 89 6.79 -2.11 -12.07
N LEU A 90 5.48 -2.01 -12.31
CA LEU A 90 4.55 -1.46 -11.32
C LEU A 90 4.59 -2.22 -10.00
N LYS A 91 4.56 -3.54 -10.05
CA LYS A 91 4.61 -4.39 -8.85
C LYS A 91 5.93 -4.24 -8.10
N GLY A 92 7.05 -4.16 -8.80
CA GLY A 92 8.37 -3.92 -8.21
C GLY A 92 8.44 -2.57 -7.50
N ALA A 93 8.02 -1.50 -8.17
CA ALA A 93 7.98 -0.16 -7.61
C ALA A 93 7.06 -0.06 -6.37
N LEU A 94 5.86 -0.63 -6.45
CA LEU A 94 4.93 -0.68 -5.32
C LEU A 94 5.45 -1.52 -4.15
N GLY A 95 6.21 -2.59 -4.43
CA GLY A 95 6.87 -3.40 -3.41
C GLY A 95 7.87 -2.59 -2.59
N ILE A 96 8.69 -1.78 -3.26
CA ILE A 96 9.63 -0.85 -2.62
C ILE A 96 8.86 0.18 -1.77
N ALA A 97 7.81 0.78 -2.34
CA ALA A 97 6.95 1.73 -1.64
C ALA A 97 6.27 1.11 -0.40
N ALA A 98 5.76 -0.11 -0.52
CA ALA A 98 5.12 -0.83 0.59
C ALA A 98 6.11 -1.13 1.73
N LEU A 99 7.35 -1.47 1.42
CA LEU A 99 8.42 -1.64 2.42
C LEU A 99 8.81 -0.32 3.07
N ALA A 100 8.87 0.77 2.32
CA ALA A 100 9.09 2.12 2.87
C ALA A 100 7.93 2.54 3.78
N ALA A 101 6.68 2.36 3.34
CA ALA A 101 5.48 2.65 4.14
C ALA A 101 5.42 1.83 5.43
N SER A 102 5.94 0.60 5.43
CA SER A 102 5.97 -0.24 6.64
C SER A 102 6.80 0.35 7.78
N ARG A 103 7.72 1.28 7.46
CA ARG A 103 8.60 1.99 8.41
C ARG A 103 8.04 3.35 8.81
N SER A 104 7.00 3.85 8.14
CA SER A 104 6.37 5.15 8.42
C SER A 104 5.52 5.07 9.68
N LYS A 105 6.06 5.55 10.80
CA LYS A 105 5.38 5.50 12.11
C LYS A 105 4.06 6.26 12.08
N GLY A 106 3.06 5.75 12.79
CA GLY A 106 1.77 6.42 12.96
C GLY A 106 0.80 6.27 11.79
N THR A 107 1.19 5.61 10.69
CA THR A 107 0.38 5.50 9.49
C THR A 107 -0.48 4.22 9.45
N TYR A 108 -1.61 4.32 8.74
CA TYR A 108 -2.47 3.18 8.44
C TYR A 108 -1.74 2.06 7.68
N LEU A 109 -0.91 2.43 6.68
CA LEU A 109 -0.20 1.45 5.86
C LEU A 109 0.81 0.66 6.67
N ALA A 110 1.55 1.30 7.60
CA ALA A 110 2.44 0.60 8.54
C ALA A 110 1.66 -0.34 9.46
N ALA A 111 0.56 0.14 10.06
CA ALA A 111 -0.30 -0.69 10.91
C ALA A 111 -0.88 -1.89 10.14
N ARG A 112 -1.30 -1.70 8.89
CA ARG A 112 -1.77 -2.75 8.00
C ARG A 112 -0.68 -3.79 7.73
N TYR A 113 0.53 -3.32 7.38
CA TYR A 113 1.68 -4.19 7.15
C TYR A 113 1.95 -5.08 8.36
N HIS A 114 2.20 -4.48 9.53
CA HIS A 114 2.55 -5.22 10.74
C HIS A 114 1.47 -6.20 11.19
N ARG A 115 0.20 -5.79 11.08
CA ARG A 115 -0.95 -6.65 11.41
C ARG A 115 -1.04 -7.89 10.53
N ILE A 116 -0.67 -7.79 9.25
CA ILE A 116 -0.70 -8.92 8.33
C ILE A 116 0.58 -9.74 8.45
N ALA A 117 1.74 -9.09 8.56
CA ALA A 117 3.04 -9.74 8.65
C ALA A 117 3.12 -10.69 9.86
N SER A 118 2.58 -10.28 11.01
CA SER A 118 2.57 -11.10 12.24
C SER A 118 1.77 -12.41 12.11
N ARG A 119 0.82 -12.49 11.18
CA ARG A 119 -0.09 -13.66 11.04
C ARG A 119 0.09 -14.43 9.74
N ARG A 120 0.50 -13.76 8.67
CA ARG A 120 0.51 -14.28 7.30
C ARG A 120 1.88 -14.21 6.63
N GLY A 121 2.87 -13.62 7.30
CA GLY A 121 4.22 -13.43 6.79
C GLY A 121 4.40 -12.13 5.99
N LYS A 122 5.66 -11.71 5.84
CA LYS A 122 6.05 -10.42 5.27
C LYS A 122 5.63 -10.25 3.81
N LEU A 123 5.81 -11.26 2.97
CA LEU A 123 5.47 -11.17 1.53
C LEU A 123 3.98 -10.88 1.31
N ARG A 124 3.10 -11.56 2.06
CA ARG A 124 1.66 -11.29 1.98
C ARG A 124 1.29 -9.92 2.51
N ALA A 125 2.03 -9.42 3.50
CA ALA A 125 1.84 -8.07 4.03
C ALA A 125 2.20 -7.01 2.98
N VAL A 126 3.33 -7.18 2.26
CA VAL A 126 3.73 -6.31 1.15
C VAL A 126 2.61 -6.24 0.11
N VAL A 127 2.17 -7.38 -0.43
CA VAL A 127 1.09 -7.41 -1.45
C VAL A 127 -0.21 -6.76 -0.96
N ALA A 128 -0.54 -6.93 0.32
CA ALA A 128 -1.73 -6.30 0.87
C ALA A 128 -1.61 -4.78 1.00
N VAL A 129 -0.40 -4.25 1.22
CA VAL A 129 -0.11 -2.81 1.24
C VAL A 129 -0.09 -2.26 -0.19
N GLU A 130 0.58 -2.93 -1.14
CA GLU A 130 0.55 -2.59 -2.57
C GLU A 130 -0.89 -2.41 -3.07
N ARG A 131 -1.77 -3.37 -2.76
CA ARG A 131 -3.19 -3.27 -3.11
C ARG A 131 -3.87 -2.06 -2.47
N SER A 132 -3.52 -1.72 -1.22
CA SER A 132 -4.09 -0.53 -0.57
C SER A 132 -3.62 0.75 -1.22
N MET A 133 -2.33 0.82 -1.62
CA MET A 133 -1.77 1.94 -2.36
C MET A 133 -2.48 2.11 -3.71
N LEU A 134 -2.62 1.05 -4.50
CA LEU A 134 -3.34 1.13 -5.78
C LEU A 134 -4.81 1.53 -5.61
N THR A 135 -5.46 1.07 -4.54
CA THR A 135 -6.83 1.51 -4.24
C THR A 135 -6.88 3.01 -3.94
N ALA A 136 -5.93 3.51 -3.17
CA ALA A 136 -5.80 4.94 -2.88
C ALA A 136 -5.50 5.73 -4.15
N ILE A 137 -4.52 5.31 -4.95
CA ILE A 137 -4.14 5.96 -6.22
C ILE A 137 -5.34 6.06 -7.16
N TRP A 138 -6.08 4.95 -7.35
CA TRP A 138 -7.26 4.95 -8.20
C TRP A 138 -8.32 5.94 -7.72
N ASN A 139 -8.64 5.95 -6.42
CA ASN A 139 -9.60 6.88 -5.85
C ASN A 139 -9.12 8.34 -5.99
N MET A 140 -7.86 8.62 -5.67
CA MET A 140 -7.28 9.96 -5.74
C MET A 140 -7.29 10.50 -7.18
N ALA A 141 -6.86 9.68 -8.15
CA ALA A 141 -6.84 10.07 -9.56
C ALA A 141 -8.26 10.26 -10.14
N THR A 142 -9.26 9.53 -9.61
CA THR A 142 -10.64 9.65 -10.05
C THR A 142 -11.36 10.84 -9.41
N THR A 143 -11.04 11.17 -8.16
CA THR A 143 -11.76 12.21 -7.37
C THR A 143 -11.00 13.52 -7.24
N GLY A 144 -9.69 13.54 -7.51
CA GLY A 144 -8.81 14.68 -7.27
C GLY A 144 -8.46 14.91 -5.78
N ASN A 145 -8.98 14.08 -4.88
CA ASN A 145 -8.74 14.24 -3.44
C ASN A 145 -7.34 13.74 -3.05
N ARG A 146 -6.72 14.40 -2.07
CA ARG A 146 -5.43 13.97 -1.50
C ARG A 146 -5.60 12.71 -0.66
N TYR A 147 -4.48 12.00 -0.46
CA TYR A 147 -4.45 10.87 0.46
C TYR A 147 -4.78 11.31 1.88
N GLU A 148 -5.76 10.64 2.47
CA GLU A 148 -6.11 10.79 3.88
C GLU A 148 -5.68 9.54 4.64
N ASP A 149 -4.72 9.71 5.56
CA ASP A 149 -4.23 8.59 6.36
C ASP A 149 -5.22 8.26 7.48
N LEU A 150 -5.68 7.02 7.51
CA LEU A 150 -6.64 6.54 8.51
C LEU A 150 -6.05 6.38 9.91
N GLY A 151 -4.72 6.54 10.05
CA GLY A 151 -3.98 6.42 11.30
C GLY A 151 -3.66 4.99 11.71
N ALA A 152 -2.66 4.86 12.58
CA ALA A 152 -2.18 3.57 13.09
C ALA A 152 -3.25 2.84 13.95
N ASP A 153 -4.13 3.59 14.56
CA ASP A 153 -5.20 3.12 15.45
C ASP A 153 -6.49 2.70 14.71
N HIS A 154 -6.53 2.84 13.38
CA HIS A 154 -7.69 2.52 12.54
C HIS A 154 -8.33 1.17 12.90
N TYR A 155 -7.52 0.11 13.06
CA TYR A 155 -8.04 -1.22 13.38
C TYR A 155 -8.56 -1.36 14.80
N THR A 156 -8.02 -0.56 15.72
CA THR A 156 -8.49 -0.50 17.12
C THR A 156 -9.83 0.21 17.19
N ARG A 157 -9.96 1.35 16.48
CA ARG A 157 -11.21 2.10 16.38
C ARG A 157 -12.30 1.31 15.65
N LEU A 158 -11.93 0.54 14.63
CA LEU A 158 -12.90 -0.26 13.86
C LEU A 158 -13.49 -1.42 14.68
N LYS A 159 -12.73 -2.01 15.63
CA LYS A 159 -13.16 -3.15 16.43
C LYS A 159 -12.69 -3.01 17.90
N PRO A 160 -13.24 -2.02 18.65
CA PRO A 160 -12.76 -1.67 19.99
C PRO A 160 -12.87 -2.84 20.97
N ASP A 161 -13.97 -3.59 20.99
CA ASP A 161 -14.15 -4.72 21.88
C ASP A 161 -13.16 -5.86 21.62
N ARG A 162 -12.76 -6.06 20.37
CA ARG A 162 -11.73 -7.04 20.03
C ARG A 162 -10.37 -6.60 20.53
N ALA A 163 -10.03 -5.32 20.39
CA ALA A 163 -8.79 -4.74 20.87
C ALA A 163 -8.71 -4.83 22.39
N LYS A 164 -9.78 -4.45 23.08
CA LYS A 164 -9.94 -4.57 24.53
C LYS A 164 -9.70 -6.01 25.01
N ARG A 165 -10.41 -6.99 24.45
CA ARG A 165 -10.25 -8.41 24.80
C ARG A 165 -8.84 -8.94 24.53
N ALA A 166 -8.17 -8.45 23.50
CA ALA A 166 -6.79 -8.85 23.19
C ALA A 166 -5.80 -8.28 24.22
N ALA A 167 -5.96 -7.01 24.62
CA ALA A 167 -5.15 -6.36 25.64
C ALA A 167 -5.32 -7.04 27.03
N LEU A 168 -6.57 -7.34 27.41
CA LEU A 168 -6.85 -8.05 28.66
C LEU A 168 -6.12 -9.39 28.71
N ARG A 169 -6.30 -10.23 27.69
CA ARG A 169 -5.63 -11.54 27.62
C ARG A 169 -4.10 -11.43 27.69
N GLN A 170 -3.51 -10.40 27.06
CA GLN A 170 -2.08 -10.19 27.11
C GLN A 170 -1.60 -9.90 28.53
N LEU A 171 -2.33 -9.05 29.29
CA LEU A 171 -2.01 -8.72 30.66
C LEU A 171 -2.21 -9.93 31.60
N GLU A 172 -3.29 -10.69 31.40
CA GLU A 172 -3.55 -11.93 32.16
C GLU A 172 -2.45 -12.98 31.94
N THR A 173 -1.95 -13.11 30.68
CA THR A 173 -0.83 -14.02 30.36
C THR A 173 0.47 -13.61 31.06
N LEU A 174 0.65 -12.29 31.33
CA LEU A 174 1.77 -11.76 32.09
C LEU A 174 1.57 -11.86 33.63
N GLY A 175 0.48 -12.49 34.07
CA GLY A 175 0.19 -12.70 35.50
C GLY A 175 -0.54 -11.54 36.19
N TYR A 176 -1.07 -10.57 35.44
CA TYR A 176 -1.81 -9.45 36.02
C TYR A 176 -3.31 -9.73 36.10
N ARG A 177 -3.93 -9.40 37.20
CA ARG A 177 -5.39 -9.28 37.33
C ARG A 177 -5.82 -7.87 36.93
N VAL A 178 -6.65 -7.75 35.90
CA VAL A 178 -7.03 -6.45 35.32
C VAL A 178 -8.46 -6.08 35.71
N ILE A 179 -8.63 -4.90 36.26
CA ILE A 179 -9.94 -4.28 36.54
C ILE A 179 -10.07 -3.08 35.59
N LEU A 180 -11.13 -3.05 34.79
CA LEU A 180 -11.40 -1.96 33.89
C LEU A 180 -12.34 -0.94 34.54
N GLN A 181 -11.95 0.34 34.44
CA GLN A 181 -12.80 1.47 34.78
C GLN A 181 -13.00 2.33 33.54
N PRO A 182 -14.23 2.80 33.23
CA PRO A 182 -14.44 3.75 32.17
C PRO A 182 -13.59 5.01 32.40
N ALA A 183 -12.96 5.52 31.36
CA ALA A 183 -12.35 6.84 31.42
C ALA A 183 -13.47 7.90 31.42
N SER A 184 -13.37 8.86 32.32
CA SER A 184 -14.28 10.00 32.43
C SER A 184 -14.20 10.91 31.22
#